data_6d5520ddd1e27f1b181de87614d2d74b
#
_entry.id   6d5520ddd1e27f1b181de87614d2d74b
#
_cell.length_a   1.000
_cell.length_b   1.000
_cell.length_c   1.000
_cell.angle_alpha   90.00
_cell.angle_beta   90.00
_cell.angle_gamma   90.00
#
_symmetry.space_group_name_H-M   'P 1'
#
loop_
_entity.id
_entity.type
_entity.pdbx_description
1 polymer ?
#
loop_
_entity_poly.entity_id
_entity_poly.type
_entity_poly.pdbx_seq_one_letter_code
_entity_poly.pdbx_strand_id
1 'polypeptide(L)'
;TVLNQEYQVQKVINANSYTIQAKNTSGTTVFANSSDSGNGGSSVVGKYQVNVGLDFFVSSTGWGANGWGAGSWGTAATLSATNQLRIWTHDNYGEDLIINPRAGGIFRWVENDGVSTRAVNLSTTSGANKVPTVGLQVITSETDRHLIVLGADPLSSGTRTGSVDPMLIAFSDQENHLELEPKNTNTAGSLRLSS
;
A
#
# COMPACT_ATOMS: atom_id res chain seq x y z
N THR A 1 28.22 8.02 -4.18
CA THR A 1 28.58 6.68 -3.65
C THR A 1 27.74 5.61 -4.28
N VAL A 2 28.26 4.39 -4.46
CA VAL A 2 27.56 3.27 -5.10
C VAL A 2 26.26 2.94 -4.38
N LEU A 3 26.19 3.08 -3.07
CA LEU A 3 25.01 2.70 -2.28
C LEU A 3 23.93 3.79 -2.17
N ASN A 4 24.22 5.03 -2.55
CA ASN A 4 23.22 6.10 -2.47
C ASN A 4 22.49 6.28 -3.79
N GLN A 5 21.69 5.33 -4.15
CA GLN A 5 20.86 5.32 -5.37
C GLN A 5 19.67 4.37 -5.18
N GLU A 6 18.83 4.29 -6.18
CA GLU A 6 17.68 3.40 -6.23
C GLU A 6 18.10 1.99 -6.70
N TYR A 7 17.64 0.98 -5.99
CA TYR A 7 17.92 -0.42 -6.29
C TYR A 7 16.66 -1.28 -6.26
N GLN A 8 16.62 -2.24 -7.15
CA GLN A 8 15.65 -3.32 -7.05
C GLN A 8 16.10 -4.34 -6.01
N VAL A 9 15.22 -4.68 -5.07
CA VAL A 9 15.45 -5.79 -4.13
C VAL A 9 15.41 -7.09 -4.92
N GLN A 10 16.53 -7.83 -4.91
CA GLN A 10 16.66 -9.09 -5.63
C GLN A 10 16.05 -10.26 -4.86
N LYS A 11 16.29 -10.30 -3.55
CA LYS A 11 15.78 -11.36 -2.68
C LYS A 11 15.62 -10.82 -1.26
N VAL A 12 14.49 -11.10 -0.66
CA VAL A 12 14.27 -10.93 0.79
C VAL A 12 14.74 -12.22 1.48
N ILE A 13 15.70 -12.09 2.39
CA ILE A 13 16.25 -13.22 3.15
C ILE A 13 15.42 -13.46 4.41
N ASN A 14 15.13 -12.40 5.15
CA ASN A 14 14.27 -12.40 6.34
C ASN A 14 13.71 -10.99 6.57
N ALA A 15 12.99 -10.77 7.66
CA ALA A 15 12.36 -9.48 7.99
C ALA A 15 13.35 -8.29 8.05
N ASN A 16 14.63 -8.54 8.30
CA ASN A 16 15.64 -7.50 8.49
C ASN A 16 16.78 -7.55 7.46
N SER A 17 16.69 -8.42 6.47
CA SER A 17 17.79 -8.63 5.52
C SER A 17 17.28 -8.89 4.11
N TYR A 18 17.87 -8.22 3.14
CA TYR A 18 17.60 -8.40 1.72
C TYR A 18 18.89 -8.21 0.90
N THR A 19 18.87 -8.66 -0.33
CA THR A 19 19.95 -8.45 -1.29
C THR A 19 19.56 -7.47 -2.36
N ILE A 20 20.49 -6.65 -2.79
CA ILE A 20 20.40 -5.74 -3.91
C ILE A 20 21.52 -6.03 -4.91
N GLN A 21 21.29 -5.66 -6.17
CA GLN A 21 22.35 -5.65 -7.17
C GLN A 21 22.85 -4.21 -7.34
N ALA A 22 23.99 -3.93 -6.73
CA ALA A 22 24.60 -2.61 -6.82
C ALA A 22 25.20 -2.35 -8.21
N LYS A 23 25.05 -1.12 -8.71
CA LYS A 23 25.60 -0.67 -9.98
C LYS A 23 26.40 0.62 -9.77
N ASN A 24 27.43 0.81 -10.56
CA ASN A 24 28.13 2.09 -10.61
C ASN A 24 27.34 3.11 -11.46
N THR A 25 27.83 4.33 -11.55
CA THR A 25 27.22 5.42 -12.33
C THR A 25 27.13 5.11 -13.83
N SER A 26 27.92 4.17 -14.32
CA SER A 26 27.88 3.69 -15.71
C SER A 26 26.95 2.50 -15.91
N GLY A 27 26.17 2.10 -14.89
CA GLY A 27 25.24 0.97 -14.95
C GLY A 27 25.86 -0.43 -14.83
N THR A 28 27.20 -0.51 -14.61
CA THR A 28 27.90 -1.80 -14.47
C THR A 28 27.71 -2.35 -13.07
N THR A 29 27.40 -3.65 -12.97
CA THR A 29 27.29 -4.34 -11.67
C THR A 29 28.59 -4.28 -10.88
N VAL A 30 28.48 -3.91 -9.62
CA VAL A 30 29.61 -3.83 -8.68
C VAL A 30 29.36 -4.84 -7.56
N PHE A 31 30.39 -5.62 -7.24
CA PHE A 31 30.33 -6.60 -6.17
C PHE A 31 31.02 -6.03 -4.92
N ALA A 32 30.50 -6.40 -3.74
CA ALA A 32 31.20 -6.15 -2.50
C ALA A 32 32.52 -6.95 -2.49
N ASN A 33 33.61 -6.30 -2.16
CA ASN A 33 34.94 -6.92 -2.11
C ASN A 33 35.32 -7.37 -0.69
N SER A 34 34.54 -7.00 0.30
CA SER A 34 34.66 -7.41 1.69
C SER A 34 33.34 -7.31 2.42
N SER A 35 33.17 -8.04 3.50
CA SER A 35 32.09 -7.81 4.45
C SER A 35 32.41 -6.55 5.27
N ASP A 36 31.40 -5.76 5.52
CA ASP A 36 31.50 -4.58 6.38
C ASP A 36 30.41 -4.64 7.45
N SER A 37 30.73 -4.22 8.65
CA SER A 37 29.83 -4.21 9.79
C SER A 37 29.86 -2.85 10.48
N GLY A 38 28.71 -2.33 10.85
CA GLY A 38 28.60 -1.10 11.64
C GLY A 38 28.52 0.19 10.84
N ASN A 39 28.44 0.15 9.52
CA ASN A 39 28.29 1.32 8.64
C ASN A 39 26.81 1.70 8.33
N GLY A 40 25.90 1.28 9.15
CA GLY A 40 24.51 1.69 9.09
C GLY A 40 24.27 2.93 9.95
N GLY A 41 23.41 2.79 10.92
CA GLY A 41 23.08 3.82 11.91
C GLY A 41 22.00 4.78 11.44
N SER A 42 21.77 5.80 12.24
CA SER A 42 20.67 6.76 12.06
C SER A 42 20.76 7.62 10.80
N SER A 43 21.93 7.67 10.17
CA SER A 43 22.14 8.43 8.92
C SER A 43 21.76 7.66 7.65
N VAL A 44 21.48 6.36 7.76
CA VAL A 44 21.05 5.53 6.63
C VAL A 44 19.53 5.44 6.61
N VAL A 45 18.93 6.02 5.60
CA VAL A 45 17.47 5.99 5.38
C VAL A 45 17.18 5.15 4.16
N GLY A 46 16.51 4.02 4.36
CA GLY A 46 15.96 3.21 3.28
C GLY A 46 14.56 3.73 2.91
N LYS A 47 14.39 4.20 1.68
CA LYS A 47 13.08 4.51 1.11
C LYS A 47 12.72 3.43 0.10
N TYR A 48 11.52 2.87 0.20
CA TYR A 48 11.05 1.91 -0.80
C TYR A 48 9.94 2.53 -1.64
N GLN A 49 9.85 2.12 -2.89
CA GLN A 49 8.75 2.48 -3.76
C GLN A 49 7.74 1.34 -3.82
N VAL A 50 6.47 1.69 -3.76
CA VAL A 50 5.39 0.73 -4.00
C VAL A 50 5.32 0.53 -5.52
N ASN A 51 5.43 -0.73 -5.97
CA ASN A 51 5.32 -1.04 -7.37
C ASN A 51 3.93 -0.66 -7.90
N VAL A 52 3.88 0.02 -9.02
CA VAL A 52 2.62 0.43 -9.68
C VAL A 52 1.83 -0.73 -10.29
N GLY A 53 2.43 -1.91 -10.36
CA GLY A 53 1.86 -3.11 -10.95
C GLY A 53 2.80 -3.72 -11.99
N LEU A 54 2.28 -4.63 -12.79
CA LEU A 54 3.00 -5.24 -13.90
C LEU A 54 3.02 -4.31 -15.12
N ASP A 55 4.08 -4.39 -15.92
CA ASP A 55 4.18 -3.69 -17.20
C ASP A 55 3.15 -4.19 -18.23
N PHE A 56 2.62 -5.39 -18.03
CA PHE A 56 1.60 -5.98 -18.86
C PHE A 56 0.65 -6.84 -18.03
N PHE A 57 -0.61 -6.91 -18.47
CA PHE A 57 -1.63 -7.73 -17.85
C PHE A 57 -1.62 -9.13 -18.46
N VAL A 58 -1.54 -10.14 -17.60
CA VAL A 58 -1.77 -11.54 -17.98
C VAL A 58 -3.10 -11.97 -17.38
N SER A 59 -4.08 -12.33 -18.22
CA SER A 59 -5.36 -12.79 -17.70
C SER A 59 -5.17 -14.11 -16.93
N SER A 60 -5.83 -14.23 -15.79
CA SER A 60 -5.67 -15.38 -14.90
C SER A 60 -6.40 -16.64 -15.39
N THR A 61 -7.36 -16.51 -16.29
CA THR A 61 -8.15 -17.62 -16.82
C THR A 61 -8.50 -17.38 -18.29
N GLY A 62 -8.51 -18.43 -19.10
CA GLY A 62 -8.97 -18.40 -20.48
C GLY A 62 -7.94 -18.88 -21.50
N TRP A 63 -8.37 -18.96 -22.72
CA TRP A 63 -7.53 -19.30 -23.87
C TRP A 63 -6.46 -18.23 -24.06
N GLY A 64 -5.19 -18.66 -24.01
CA GLY A 64 -4.05 -17.74 -24.13
C GLY A 64 -3.48 -17.22 -22.80
N ALA A 65 -4.00 -17.65 -21.65
CA ALA A 65 -3.48 -17.27 -20.34
C ALA A 65 -2.10 -17.89 -20.01
N ASN A 66 -1.66 -18.88 -20.77
CA ASN A 66 -0.35 -19.54 -20.68
C ASN A 66 0.15 -19.97 -22.07
N GLY A 67 1.44 -20.38 -22.13
CA GLY A 67 2.00 -20.96 -23.35
C GLY A 67 1.21 -22.18 -23.84
N TRP A 68 1.22 -22.42 -25.14
CA TRP A 68 0.61 -23.61 -25.76
C TRP A 68 1.13 -24.88 -25.08
N GLY A 69 0.21 -25.75 -24.64
CA GLY A 69 0.56 -26.99 -23.96
C GLY A 69 0.76 -26.91 -22.44
N ALA A 70 0.52 -25.77 -21.81
CA ALA A 70 0.57 -25.65 -20.37
C ALA A 70 -0.69 -26.19 -19.71
N GLY A 71 -0.79 -27.47 -19.52
CA GLY A 71 -1.89 -28.16 -18.87
C GLY A 71 -2.64 -29.14 -19.79
N SER A 72 -3.47 -30.03 -19.23
CA SER A 72 -4.32 -30.94 -19.97
C SER A 72 -5.58 -30.22 -20.47
N TRP A 73 -6.21 -30.72 -21.50
CA TRP A 73 -7.49 -30.25 -22.02
C TRP A 73 -8.52 -30.12 -20.89
N GLY A 74 -9.09 -28.93 -20.74
CA GLY A 74 -10.11 -28.65 -19.72
C GLY A 74 -9.57 -28.25 -18.35
N THR A 75 -8.26 -28.14 -18.17
CA THR A 75 -7.67 -27.64 -16.92
C THR A 75 -7.36 -26.15 -17.06
N ALA A 76 -8.02 -25.31 -16.26
CA ALA A 76 -7.68 -23.90 -16.18
C ALA A 76 -6.25 -23.75 -15.62
N ALA A 77 -5.45 -22.89 -16.25
CA ALA A 77 -4.15 -22.53 -15.70
C ALA A 77 -4.35 -21.87 -14.31
N THR A 78 -3.69 -22.41 -13.29
CA THR A 78 -3.64 -21.81 -11.97
C THR A 78 -2.69 -20.63 -12.02
N LEU A 79 -3.18 -19.48 -12.44
CA LEU A 79 -2.43 -18.25 -12.34
C LEU A 79 -2.73 -17.60 -10.98
N SER A 80 -1.69 -17.31 -10.25
CA SER A 80 -1.79 -16.58 -9.00
C SER A 80 -2.39 -15.20 -9.26
N ALA A 81 -3.48 -14.86 -8.57
CA ALA A 81 -4.11 -13.54 -8.62
C ALA A 81 -3.22 -12.40 -8.05
N THR A 82 -1.99 -12.70 -7.65
CA THR A 82 -1.03 -11.75 -7.06
C THR A 82 -0.50 -10.71 -8.04
N ASN A 83 -0.74 -10.88 -9.34
CA ASN A 83 -0.20 -10.03 -10.41
C ASN A 83 -1.27 -9.15 -11.07
N GLN A 84 -2.25 -8.67 -10.32
CA GLN A 84 -3.25 -7.75 -10.85
C GLN A 84 -2.67 -6.34 -11.06
N LEU A 85 -3.19 -5.64 -12.08
CA LEU A 85 -2.92 -4.22 -12.25
C LEU A 85 -3.27 -3.48 -10.97
N ARG A 86 -2.34 -2.70 -10.45
CA ARG A 86 -2.58 -1.88 -9.27
C ARG A 86 -3.33 -0.62 -9.66
N ILE A 87 -4.53 -0.49 -9.15
CA ILE A 87 -5.36 0.70 -9.30
C ILE A 87 -5.15 1.57 -8.06
N TRP A 88 -4.93 2.85 -8.29
CA TRP A 88 -4.77 3.85 -7.25
C TRP A 88 -6.00 4.75 -7.22
N THR A 89 -6.48 5.05 -6.03
CA THR A 89 -7.46 6.10 -5.79
C THR A 89 -6.83 7.17 -4.92
N HIS A 90 -7.21 8.40 -5.14
CA HIS A 90 -6.72 9.54 -4.37
C HIS A 90 -7.79 10.61 -4.31
N ASP A 91 -7.73 11.41 -3.26
CA ASP A 91 -8.59 12.55 -3.07
C ASP A 91 -7.91 13.57 -2.14
N ASN A 92 -8.33 14.82 -2.20
CA ASN A 92 -7.76 15.87 -1.38
C ASN A 92 -8.45 15.94 -0.02
N TYR A 93 -7.67 16.03 1.04
CA TYR A 93 -8.13 16.34 2.39
C TYR A 93 -7.60 17.74 2.78
N GLY A 94 -8.30 18.78 2.36
CA GLY A 94 -7.78 20.13 2.36
C GLY A 94 -6.65 20.27 1.33
N GLU A 95 -5.46 20.65 1.77
CA GLU A 95 -4.27 20.79 0.93
C GLU A 95 -3.49 19.46 0.79
N ASP A 96 -3.76 18.50 1.69
CA ASP A 96 -3.08 17.21 1.71
C ASP A 96 -3.74 16.20 0.76
N LEU A 97 -2.96 15.23 0.31
CA LEU A 97 -3.43 14.18 -0.58
C LEU A 97 -3.58 12.86 0.19
N ILE A 98 -4.77 12.30 0.16
CA ILE A 98 -5.04 10.92 0.61
C ILE A 98 -4.92 9.98 -0.58
N ILE A 99 -4.21 8.88 -0.41
CA ILE A 99 -3.88 7.94 -1.49
C ILE A 99 -4.15 6.52 -1.00
N ASN A 100 -4.78 5.71 -1.84
CA ASN A 100 -5.02 4.30 -1.55
C ASN A 100 -4.74 3.43 -2.79
N PRO A 101 -3.75 2.55 -2.75
CA PRO A 101 -3.66 1.45 -3.70
C PRO A 101 -4.75 0.45 -3.38
N ARG A 102 -5.53 0.05 -4.38
CA ARG A 102 -6.65 -0.89 -4.23
C ARG A 102 -6.25 -2.13 -3.43
N ALA A 103 -7.03 -2.46 -2.41
CA ALA A 103 -6.77 -3.54 -1.44
C ALA A 103 -5.45 -3.36 -0.66
N GLY A 104 -4.95 -2.14 -0.56
CA GLY A 104 -3.78 -1.77 0.21
C GLY A 104 -4.07 -0.75 1.31
N GLY A 105 -3.03 -0.28 1.97
CA GLY A 105 -3.12 0.73 3.02
C GLY A 105 -3.59 2.10 2.53
N ILE A 106 -3.91 2.96 3.46
CA ILE A 106 -4.32 4.33 3.20
C ILE A 106 -3.16 5.25 3.61
N PHE A 107 -2.75 6.12 2.71
CA PHE A 107 -1.59 6.99 2.92
C PHE A 107 -2.02 8.45 2.82
N ARG A 108 -1.36 9.31 3.59
CA ARG A 108 -1.46 10.77 3.50
C ARG A 108 -0.12 11.35 3.09
N TRP A 109 -0.12 12.17 2.08
CA TRP A 109 0.98 13.04 1.74
C TRP A 109 0.64 14.47 2.16
N VAL A 110 1.52 15.06 2.93
CA VAL A 110 1.35 16.43 3.46
C VAL A 110 1.98 17.41 2.49
N GLU A 111 1.21 18.37 1.99
CA GLU A 111 1.66 19.33 0.99
C GLU A 111 2.85 20.16 1.49
N ASN A 112 2.76 20.66 2.71
CA ASN A 112 3.81 21.48 3.32
C ASN A 112 5.16 20.77 3.50
N ASP A 113 5.18 19.44 3.52
CA ASP A 113 6.44 18.66 3.62
C ASP A 113 7.16 18.52 2.28
N GLY A 114 6.52 18.93 1.20
CA GLY A 114 7.06 18.95 -0.15
C GLY A 114 7.21 17.56 -0.80
N VAL A 115 7.50 17.56 -2.10
CA VAL A 115 7.54 16.34 -2.94
C VAL A 115 8.68 15.37 -2.60
N SER A 116 9.68 15.82 -1.85
CA SER A 116 10.77 14.94 -1.38
C SER A 116 10.40 14.08 -0.18
N THR A 117 9.29 14.43 0.51
CA THR A 117 8.78 13.68 1.66
C THR A 117 7.75 12.69 1.18
N ARG A 118 7.83 11.46 1.68
CA ARG A 118 6.89 10.39 1.32
C ARG A 118 5.59 10.50 2.08
N ALA A 119 4.53 10.05 1.44
CA ALA A 119 3.26 9.79 2.12
C ALA A 119 3.44 8.78 3.25
N VAL A 120 2.76 9.02 4.37
CA VAL A 120 2.77 8.16 5.55
C VAL A 120 1.50 7.32 5.62
N ASN A 121 1.63 6.09 6.12
CA ASN A 121 0.47 5.23 6.32
C ASN A 121 -0.36 5.74 7.50
N LEU A 122 -1.63 6.04 7.26
CA LEU A 122 -2.52 6.61 8.27
C LEU A 122 -2.72 5.69 9.47
N SER A 123 -2.83 4.37 9.24
CA SER A 123 -3.08 3.42 10.34
C SER A 123 -1.93 3.30 11.34
N THR A 124 -0.73 3.74 10.96
CA THR A 124 0.47 3.72 11.80
C THR A 124 0.90 5.12 12.27
N THR A 125 0.18 6.16 11.86
CA THR A 125 0.46 7.53 12.27
C THR A 125 0.10 7.74 13.74
N SER A 126 0.88 8.56 14.43
CA SER A 126 0.57 8.94 15.83
C SER A 126 -0.80 9.61 15.93
N GLY A 127 -1.63 9.15 16.84
CA GLY A 127 -3.02 9.62 17.00
C GLY A 127 -4.05 8.84 16.14
N ALA A 128 -3.62 7.90 15.32
CA ALA A 128 -4.54 7.04 14.56
C ALA A 128 -5.37 6.15 15.50
N ASN A 129 -6.68 6.23 15.36
CA ASN A 129 -7.63 5.43 16.14
C ASN A 129 -8.58 4.68 15.20
N LYS A 130 -8.42 3.37 15.14
CA LYS A 130 -9.21 2.46 14.29
C LYS A 130 -9.25 2.85 12.80
N VAL A 131 -8.22 3.52 12.31
CA VAL A 131 -8.05 3.75 10.87
C VAL A 131 -7.96 2.41 10.15
N PRO A 132 -8.70 2.19 9.04
CA PRO A 132 -8.58 0.97 8.25
C PRO A 132 -7.16 0.71 7.81
N THR A 133 -6.73 -0.55 7.92
CA THR A 133 -5.40 -0.97 7.49
C THR A 133 -5.36 -1.31 6.01
N VAL A 134 -6.52 -1.60 5.43
CA VAL A 134 -6.73 -1.83 3.99
C VAL A 134 -8.06 -1.25 3.54
N GLY A 135 -8.13 -0.85 2.27
CA GLY A 135 -9.36 -0.38 1.63
C GLY A 135 -9.32 -0.58 0.12
N LEU A 136 -10.48 -0.56 -0.52
CA LEU A 136 -10.58 -0.66 -1.99
C LEU A 136 -10.49 0.71 -2.65
N GLN A 137 -11.07 1.73 -2.01
CA GLN A 137 -11.12 3.09 -2.52
C GLN A 137 -11.26 4.09 -1.37
N VAL A 138 -10.71 5.27 -1.55
CA VAL A 138 -10.87 6.41 -0.63
C VAL A 138 -11.56 7.57 -1.33
N ILE A 139 -12.35 8.30 -0.56
CA ILE A 139 -13.03 9.54 -0.97
C ILE A 139 -13.00 10.48 0.24
N THR A 140 -12.88 11.76 -0.01
CA THR A 140 -13.00 12.79 1.03
C THR A 140 -14.27 13.61 0.82
N SER A 141 -15.07 13.82 1.86
CA SER A 141 -16.19 14.74 1.81
C SER A 141 -15.68 16.17 1.83
N GLU A 142 -16.05 16.98 0.84
CA GLU A 142 -15.61 18.38 0.75
C GLU A 142 -16.24 19.26 1.84
N THR A 143 -17.48 19.01 2.23
CA THR A 143 -18.23 19.88 3.16
C THR A 143 -17.82 19.65 4.59
N ASP A 144 -17.78 18.41 5.03
CA ASP A 144 -17.58 18.05 6.43
C ASP A 144 -16.21 17.38 6.69
N ARG A 145 -15.38 17.25 5.66
CA ARG A 145 -14.06 16.65 5.69
C ARG A 145 -14.01 15.29 6.40
N HIS A 146 -14.93 14.41 6.04
CA HIS A 146 -14.82 13.01 6.42
C HIS A 146 -13.90 12.28 5.44
N LEU A 147 -12.98 11.49 5.95
CA LEU A 147 -12.32 10.46 5.16
C LEU A 147 -13.25 9.25 5.08
N ILE A 148 -13.64 8.87 3.87
CA ILE A 148 -14.53 7.74 3.59
C ILE A 148 -13.69 6.65 2.92
N VAL A 149 -13.76 5.45 3.46
CA VAL A 149 -13.05 4.26 2.96
C VAL A 149 -14.08 3.22 2.54
N LEU A 150 -14.13 2.94 1.24
CA LEU A 150 -14.97 1.90 0.67
C LEU A 150 -14.22 0.57 0.67
N GLY A 151 -14.89 -0.50 1.04
CA GLY A 151 -14.27 -1.82 1.16
C GLY A 151 -13.22 -1.88 2.26
N ALA A 152 -13.48 -1.23 3.38
CA ALA A 152 -12.58 -1.22 4.53
C ALA A 152 -12.51 -2.59 5.21
N ASP A 153 -11.45 -2.83 5.96
CA ASP A 153 -11.38 -3.98 6.87
C ASP A 153 -12.27 -3.77 8.09
N PRO A 154 -13.07 -4.77 8.47
CA PRO A 154 -13.97 -4.68 9.61
C PRO A 154 -13.21 -4.62 10.94
N LEU A 155 -13.88 -4.08 11.96
CA LEU A 155 -13.45 -4.19 13.35
C LEU A 155 -13.91 -5.52 13.93
N SER A 156 -12.99 -6.29 14.47
CA SER A 156 -13.25 -7.51 15.24
C SER A 156 -12.61 -7.37 16.62
N SER A 157 -13.42 -7.46 17.67
CA SER A 157 -12.96 -7.26 19.05
C SER A 157 -12.14 -5.96 19.24
N GLY A 158 -12.56 -4.88 18.59
CA GLY A 158 -11.90 -3.58 18.66
C GLY A 158 -10.60 -3.44 17.87
N THR A 159 -10.28 -4.40 17.01
CA THR A 159 -9.08 -4.36 16.15
C THR A 159 -9.46 -4.52 14.68
N ARG A 160 -8.80 -3.80 13.78
CA ARG A 160 -8.96 -3.98 12.34
C ARG A 160 -8.42 -5.33 11.90
N THR A 161 -9.16 -6.03 11.05
CA THR A 161 -8.84 -7.43 10.66
C THR A 161 -7.73 -7.54 9.60
N GLY A 162 -7.44 -6.46 8.89
CA GLY A 162 -6.50 -6.47 7.78
C GLY A 162 -7.02 -7.13 6.49
N SER A 163 -8.29 -7.55 6.48
CA SER A 163 -8.92 -8.18 5.32
C SER A 163 -10.04 -7.32 4.78
N VAL A 164 -10.01 -7.02 3.49
CA VAL A 164 -11.03 -6.23 2.81
C VAL A 164 -12.40 -6.87 2.96
N ASP A 165 -13.40 -6.09 3.40
CA ASP A 165 -14.82 -6.39 3.24
C ASP A 165 -15.41 -5.46 2.18
N PRO A 166 -15.70 -5.93 0.97
CA PRO A 166 -16.15 -5.07 -0.13
C PRO A 166 -17.45 -4.32 0.15
N MET A 167 -18.23 -4.80 1.12
CA MET A 167 -19.53 -4.21 1.48
C MET A 167 -19.44 -3.25 2.67
N LEU A 168 -18.26 -3.07 3.26
CA LEU A 168 -18.07 -2.19 4.40
C LEU A 168 -17.62 -0.80 3.96
N ILE A 169 -18.34 0.21 4.40
CA ILE A 169 -17.95 1.62 4.30
C ILE A 169 -17.54 2.07 5.69
N ALA A 170 -16.33 2.59 5.87
CA ALA A 170 -15.89 3.23 7.09
C ALA A 170 -15.67 4.73 6.84
N PHE A 171 -16.01 5.57 7.78
CA PHE A 171 -15.82 7.02 7.67
C PHE A 171 -15.28 7.61 8.97
N SER A 172 -14.44 8.62 8.82
CA SER A 172 -13.79 9.29 9.93
C SER A 172 -14.73 10.21 10.69
N ASP A 173 -14.27 10.71 11.82
CA ASP A 173 -14.87 11.87 12.44
C ASP A 173 -14.73 13.12 11.55
N GLN A 174 -15.63 14.08 11.72
CA GLN A 174 -15.58 15.37 11.03
C GLN A 174 -14.25 16.06 11.30
N GLU A 175 -13.63 16.62 10.27
CA GLU A 175 -12.33 17.31 10.34
C GLU A 175 -11.16 16.46 10.91
N ASN A 176 -11.35 15.16 11.14
CA ASN A 176 -10.33 14.30 11.74
C ASN A 176 -10.20 12.95 11.01
N HIS A 177 -9.33 12.89 10.03
CA HIS A 177 -9.04 11.69 9.23
C HIS A 177 -8.33 10.56 10.01
N LEU A 178 -7.90 10.80 11.25
CA LEU A 178 -7.24 9.79 12.10
C LEU A 178 -8.19 9.10 13.08
N GLU A 179 -9.40 9.61 13.29
CA GLU A 179 -10.39 9.05 14.21
C GLU A 179 -11.47 8.31 13.41
N LEU A 180 -11.42 6.99 13.38
CA LEU A 180 -12.42 6.11 12.75
C LEU A 180 -13.03 5.10 13.74
N GLU A 181 -12.86 5.33 15.04
CA GLU A 181 -13.59 4.58 16.05
C GLU A 181 -14.98 5.18 16.25
N PRO A 182 -16.08 4.42 16.03
CA PRO A 182 -17.42 4.91 16.32
C PRO A 182 -17.61 5.11 17.82
N LYS A 183 -17.99 6.32 18.20
CA LYS A 183 -18.30 6.72 19.59
C LYS A 183 -19.57 7.56 19.64
N ASN A 184 -20.25 7.58 20.77
CA ASN A 184 -21.42 8.43 20.97
C ASN A 184 -21.10 9.94 20.95
N THR A 185 -19.83 10.30 20.97
CA THR A 185 -19.34 11.68 21.06
C THR A 185 -18.71 12.20 19.77
N ASN A 186 -18.62 11.37 18.71
CA ASN A 186 -18.07 11.73 17.41
C ASN A 186 -18.99 11.31 16.27
N THR A 187 -18.62 11.71 15.07
CA THR A 187 -19.36 11.39 13.83
C THR A 187 -18.74 10.23 13.06
N ALA A 188 -17.65 9.63 13.57
CA ALA A 188 -17.03 8.47 12.96
C ALA A 188 -17.96 7.26 12.99
N GLY A 189 -17.89 6.44 11.96
CA GLY A 189 -18.75 5.28 11.88
C GLY A 189 -18.39 4.30 10.79
N SER A 190 -19.22 3.29 10.69
CA SER A 190 -19.16 2.34 9.58
C SER A 190 -20.55 1.83 9.23
N LEU A 191 -20.75 1.57 7.96
CA LEU A 191 -21.99 1.01 7.41
C LEU A 191 -21.63 -0.20 6.56
N ARG A 192 -22.25 -1.33 6.84
CA ARG A 192 -22.17 -2.50 5.97
C ARG A 192 -23.40 -2.57 5.09
N LEU A 193 -23.19 -2.56 3.78
CA LEU A 193 -24.27 -2.72 2.82
C LEU A 193 -24.78 -4.17 2.90
N SER A 194 -26.10 -4.34 2.91
CA SER A 194 -26.73 -5.66 2.77
C SER A 194 -26.99 -5.95 1.31
N SER A 195 -26.64 -7.12 0.86
CA SER A 195 -27.04 -7.65 -0.45
C SER A 195 -28.43 -8.24 -0.37
#